data_76eb02ece65357ad4e0a19672d750a54
#
_entry.id   76eb02ece65357ad4e0a19672d750a54
#
_cell.length_a   1.000
_cell.length_b   1.000
_cell.length_c   1.000
_cell.angle_alpha   90.00
_cell.angle_beta   90.00
_cell.angle_gamma   90.00
#
_symmetry.space_group_name_H-M   'P 1'
#
loop_
_entity.id
_entity.type
_entity.pdbx_description
1 polymer ?
#
loop_
_entity_poly.entity_id
_entity_poly.type
_entity_poly.pdbx_seq_one_letter_code
_entity_poly.pdbx_strand_id
1 'polypeptide(L)'
;MSIKIKQLYLGSLIGLSLVGNVWAQNEPFAIAIHGGAGTISKAKLTPEQQKAYREKLKQAVDAGYKVLEKGGDSLSAVTAAIHILEDSPMFNAGLGAVYTYDGSHEMDASIMDGNTMNAGAIAGVKHIKNPIDLARSVMDNSAHVMLSGSGAEEFALTQNFTLVPTTHFDTNSRYQQLLDAKQKLKAFDEQNEAKVDHQAALDYLDLDYKFGTVGAVALDKQGNLAAGTSTGGMTAKRFGRIGDSPVIGAGTYAENGVCAVSATGHGEYFIRYHVAGDICARVKYQQKSIIQAADEVINQRLITAGGTGGVIAIDQRGNIATPFNTEGMYRATRKSGEQAQVMIWQDN
;
A
#
# COMPACT_ATOMS: atom_id res chain seq x y z
N MET A 1 -24.39 -74.50 57.94
CA MET A 1 -24.98 -73.21 57.60
C MET A 1 -23.82 -72.22 57.53
N SER A 2 -23.32 -71.96 56.34
CA SER A 2 -22.06 -71.21 56.11
C SER A 2 -22.36 -69.83 55.48
N ILE A 3 -22.06 -68.78 56.20
CA ILE A 3 -22.26 -67.40 55.76
C ILE A 3 -20.97 -66.93 55.05
N LYS A 4 -21.12 -66.66 53.73
CA LYS A 4 -20.03 -66.04 52.92
C LYS A 4 -20.10 -64.54 53.03
N ILE A 5 -19.02 -63.93 53.54
CA ILE A 5 -18.83 -62.51 53.59
C ILE A 5 -18.25 -62.09 52.22
N LYS A 6 -18.96 -61.17 51.49
CA LYS A 6 -18.46 -60.53 50.29
C LYS A 6 -17.65 -59.29 50.69
N GLN A 7 -16.37 -59.27 50.35
CA GLN A 7 -15.55 -58.06 50.42
C GLN A 7 -15.86 -57.13 49.23
N LEU A 8 -16.22 -55.90 49.54
CA LEU A 8 -16.37 -54.79 48.55
C LEU A 8 -15.03 -54.12 48.41
N TYR A 9 -14.42 -54.17 47.22
CA TYR A 9 -13.27 -53.35 46.86
C TYR A 9 -13.76 -51.98 46.39
N LEU A 10 -13.43 -50.96 47.17
CA LEU A 10 -13.63 -49.54 46.78
C LEU A 10 -12.42 -49.12 46.01
N GLY A 11 -12.54 -49.06 44.66
CA GLY A 11 -11.51 -48.55 43.77
C GLY A 11 -11.54 -47.03 43.75
N SER A 12 -10.51 -46.40 44.34
CA SER A 12 -10.28 -44.95 44.19
C SER A 12 -9.76 -44.63 42.77
N LEU A 13 -10.60 -44.04 41.91
CA LEU A 13 -10.18 -43.41 40.69
C LEU A 13 -9.54 -42.06 41.05
N ILE A 14 -8.20 -41.96 41.00
CA ILE A 14 -7.47 -40.69 41.00
C ILE A 14 -7.52 -40.15 39.58
N GLY A 15 -8.42 -39.19 39.36
CA GLY A 15 -8.47 -38.44 38.10
C GLY A 15 -7.27 -37.49 38.01
N LEU A 16 -6.28 -37.85 37.20
CA LEU A 16 -5.19 -36.95 36.81
C LEU A 16 -5.77 -35.90 35.83
N SER A 17 -6.14 -34.72 36.35
CA SER A 17 -6.42 -33.55 35.51
C SER A 17 -5.12 -33.04 34.91
N LEU A 18 -4.83 -33.42 33.68
CA LEU A 18 -3.82 -32.76 32.83
C LEU A 18 -4.32 -31.34 32.54
N VAL A 19 -3.87 -30.36 33.34
CA VAL A 19 -3.95 -28.95 32.99
C VAL A 19 -2.93 -28.75 31.89
N GLY A 20 -3.37 -28.92 30.65
CA GLY A 20 -2.62 -28.54 29.50
C GLY A 20 -2.41 -27.02 29.56
N ASN A 21 -1.19 -26.57 29.82
CA ASN A 21 -0.80 -25.20 29.53
C ASN A 21 -0.97 -24.98 28.02
N VAL A 22 -2.13 -24.47 27.61
CA VAL A 22 -2.31 -23.89 26.28
C VAL A 22 -1.45 -22.64 26.28
N TRP A 23 -0.21 -22.80 25.83
CA TRP A 23 0.59 -21.64 25.40
C TRP A 23 -0.27 -21.01 24.31
N ALA A 24 -0.85 -19.86 24.58
CA ALA A 24 -1.42 -19.01 23.55
C ALA A 24 -0.26 -18.71 22.58
N GLN A 25 -0.19 -19.47 21.48
CA GLN A 25 0.64 -19.06 20.36
C GLN A 25 0.11 -17.68 19.99
N ASN A 26 0.94 -16.66 20.23
CA ASN A 26 0.65 -15.33 19.71
C ASN A 26 0.58 -15.48 18.20
N GLU A 27 -0.64 -15.51 17.66
CA GLU A 27 -0.86 -15.52 16.21
C GLU A 27 -0.03 -14.39 15.58
N PRO A 28 0.75 -14.70 14.54
CA PRO A 28 1.63 -13.70 13.94
C PRO A 28 0.77 -12.57 13.35
N PHE A 29 1.11 -11.34 13.68
CA PHE A 29 0.58 -10.16 13.01
C PHE A 29 1.74 -9.29 12.54
N ALA A 30 1.54 -8.61 11.42
CA ALA A 30 2.59 -7.82 10.82
C ALA A 30 2.01 -6.74 9.89
N ILE A 31 2.80 -5.71 9.66
CA ILE A 31 2.48 -4.63 8.75
C ILE A 31 3.72 -4.23 7.96
N ALA A 32 3.53 -3.91 6.69
CA ALA A 32 4.52 -3.22 5.86
C ALA A 32 3.89 -2.00 5.23
N ILE A 33 4.69 -0.94 5.06
CA ILE A 33 4.29 0.30 4.41
C ILE A 33 5.30 0.72 3.36
N HIS A 34 4.87 1.47 2.36
CA HIS A 34 5.74 2.23 1.47
C HIS A 34 5.31 3.70 1.35
N GLY A 35 6.27 4.57 1.10
CA GLY A 35 6.09 5.98 0.80
C GLY A 35 6.53 6.34 -0.62
N GLY A 36 6.62 5.35 -1.51
CA GLY A 36 7.00 5.52 -2.91
C GLY A 36 8.36 4.94 -3.28
N ALA A 37 8.49 4.53 -4.54
CA ALA A 37 9.73 4.09 -5.16
C ALA A 37 10.11 5.00 -6.34
N GLY A 38 11.42 5.20 -6.59
CA GLY A 38 11.87 6.04 -7.70
C GLY A 38 13.35 6.44 -7.63
N THR A 39 13.75 7.56 -8.29
CA THR A 39 15.11 8.10 -8.30
C THR A 39 15.47 8.78 -6.95
N ILE A 40 15.28 8.06 -5.85
CA ILE A 40 15.61 8.49 -4.49
C ILE A 40 17.11 8.33 -4.27
N SER A 41 17.89 9.21 -4.93
CA SER A 41 19.34 9.17 -4.83
C SER A 41 19.80 9.55 -3.42
N LYS A 42 20.69 8.75 -2.87
CA LYS A 42 21.29 9.01 -1.55
C LYS A 42 22.03 10.37 -1.53
N ALA A 43 22.59 10.77 -2.67
CA ALA A 43 23.30 12.04 -2.82
C ALA A 43 22.38 13.28 -2.86
N LYS A 44 21.10 13.10 -3.23
CA LYS A 44 20.11 14.19 -3.34
C LYS A 44 19.39 14.51 -2.03
N LEU A 45 19.46 13.64 -1.03
CA LEU A 45 18.81 13.82 0.27
C LEU A 45 19.81 14.28 1.32
N THR A 46 19.56 15.43 1.96
CA THR A 46 20.38 15.85 3.11
C THR A 46 20.18 14.90 4.29
N PRO A 47 21.11 14.83 5.25
CA PRO A 47 20.95 14.03 6.46
C PRO A 47 19.65 14.34 7.22
N GLU A 48 19.25 15.62 7.27
CA GLU A 48 18.03 16.09 7.93
C GLU A 48 16.78 15.56 7.20
N GLN A 49 16.77 15.62 5.87
CA GLN A 49 15.69 15.05 5.06
C GLN A 49 15.59 13.53 5.25
N GLN A 50 16.72 12.83 5.20
CA GLN A 50 16.76 11.39 5.46
C GLN A 50 16.17 11.03 6.82
N LYS A 51 16.55 11.79 7.86
CA LYS A 51 16.01 11.64 9.20
C LYS A 51 14.50 11.87 9.25
N ALA A 52 14.02 12.97 8.65
CA ALA A 52 12.61 13.31 8.61
C ALA A 52 11.75 12.23 7.90
N TYR A 53 12.22 11.70 6.76
CA TYR A 53 11.55 10.60 6.07
C TYR A 53 11.51 9.34 6.94
N ARG A 54 12.63 8.96 7.57
CA ARG A 54 12.68 7.79 8.45
C ARG A 54 11.75 7.91 9.64
N GLU A 55 11.69 9.08 10.29
CA GLU A 55 10.80 9.36 11.41
C GLU A 55 9.32 9.26 10.99
N LYS A 56 8.96 9.83 9.83
CA LYS A 56 7.59 9.78 9.32
C LYS A 56 7.16 8.35 8.95
N LEU A 57 8.02 7.59 8.28
CA LEU A 57 7.79 6.17 7.98
C LEU A 57 7.62 5.36 9.27
N LYS A 58 8.47 5.62 10.28
CA LYS A 58 8.33 4.97 11.58
C LYS A 58 7.00 5.29 12.24
N GLN A 59 6.57 6.57 12.24
CA GLN A 59 5.27 6.97 12.76
C GLN A 59 4.13 6.22 12.06
N ALA A 60 4.19 6.10 10.73
CA ALA A 60 3.15 5.43 9.95
C ALA A 60 3.07 3.93 10.25
N VAL A 61 4.20 3.22 10.21
CA VAL A 61 4.20 1.78 10.50
C VAL A 61 3.81 1.48 11.95
N ASP A 62 4.23 2.32 12.89
CA ASP A 62 3.85 2.19 14.31
C ASP A 62 2.36 2.47 14.56
N ALA A 63 1.75 3.39 13.79
CA ALA A 63 0.30 3.66 13.89
C ALA A 63 -0.51 2.43 13.52
N GLY A 64 -0.24 1.80 12.36
CA GLY A 64 -0.91 0.57 11.98
C GLY A 64 -0.57 -0.61 12.89
N TYR A 65 0.68 -0.76 13.29
CA TYR A 65 1.09 -1.81 14.23
C TYR A 65 0.33 -1.75 15.56
N LYS A 66 0.13 -0.56 16.12
CA LYS A 66 -0.63 -0.37 17.36
C LYS A 66 -2.09 -0.84 17.25
N VAL A 67 -2.71 -0.71 16.07
CA VAL A 67 -4.05 -1.26 15.81
C VAL A 67 -4.01 -2.78 15.95
N LEU A 68 -3.08 -3.44 15.26
CA LEU A 68 -2.92 -4.90 15.28
C LEU A 68 -2.56 -5.43 16.68
N GLU A 69 -1.64 -4.77 17.36
CA GLU A 69 -1.19 -5.12 18.72
C GLU A 69 -2.35 -5.15 19.71
N LYS A 70 -3.30 -4.22 19.58
CA LYS A 70 -4.53 -4.15 20.39
C LYS A 70 -5.63 -5.12 19.93
N GLY A 71 -5.39 -5.93 18.90
CA GLY A 71 -6.37 -6.88 18.34
C GLY A 71 -7.35 -6.29 17.34
N GLY A 72 -7.07 -5.09 16.82
CA GLY A 72 -7.82 -4.50 15.70
C GLY A 72 -7.55 -5.22 14.37
N ASP A 73 -8.44 -5.01 13.40
CA ASP A 73 -8.39 -5.66 12.09
C ASP A 73 -7.34 -5.06 11.16
N SER A 74 -6.96 -5.84 10.13
CA SER A 74 -5.95 -5.49 9.13
C SER A 74 -6.34 -4.26 8.30
N LEU A 75 -7.63 -4.08 7.96
CA LEU A 75 -8.12 -2.91 7.23
C LEU A 75 -7.93 -1.61 8.03
N SER A 76 -8.27 -1.64 9.31
CA SER A 76 -8.07 -0.50 10.22
C SER A 76 -6.58 -0.16 10.40
N ALA A 77 -5.71 -1.18 10.43
CA ALA A 77 -4.26 -0.99 10.50
C ALA A 77 -3.69 -0.35 9.22
N VAL A 78 -4.13 -0.81 8.05
CA VAL A 78 -3.78 -0.24 6.75
C VAL A 78 -4.23 1.23 6.67
N THR A 79 -5.49 1.52 7.02
CA THR A 79 -6.04 2.87 7.01
C THR A 79 -5.26 3.80 7.95
N ALA A 80 -4.98 3.37 9.19
CA ALA A 80 -4.24 4.17 10.16
C ALA A 80 -2.81 4.50 9.72
N ALA A 81 -2.14 3.57 9.04
CA ALA A 81 -0.81 3.81 8.50
C ALA A 81 -0.82 4.80 7.32
N ILE A 82 -1.77 4.63 6.39
CA ILE A 82 -1.90 5.49 5.22
C ILE A 82 -2.29 6.92 5.62
N HIS A 83 -3.13 7.13 6.62
CA HIS A 83 -3.47 8.45 7.16
C HIS A 83 -2.23 9.27 7.54
N ILE A 84 -1.27 8.67 8.26
CA ILE A 84 -0.02 9.35 8.63
C ILE A 84 0.77 9.81 7.40
N LEU A 85 0.70 9.05 6.31
CA LEU A 85 1.39 9.37 5.06
C LEU A 85 0.62 10.40 4.24
N GLU A 86 -0.71 10.32 4.16
CA GLU A 86 -1.58 11.29 3.49
C GLU A 86 -1.59 12.66 4.19
N ASP A 87 -1.51 12.70 5.51
CA ASP A 87 -1.42 13.94 6.30
C ASP A 87 -0.02 14.58 6.27
N SER A 88 0.93 14.00 5.51
CA SER A 88 2.29 14.50 5.38
C SER A 88 2.57 15.10 4.01
N PRO A 89 3.11 16.33 3.91
CA PRO A 89 3.48 16.92 2.63
C PRO A 89 4.68 16.24 1.96
N MET A 90 5.30 15.26 2.63
CA MET A 90 6.53 14.61 2.17
C MET A 90 6.26 13.55 1.09
N PHE A 91 5.07 12.94 1.07
CA PHE A 91 4.72 11.86 0.15
C PHE A 91 3.68 12.31 -0.87
N ASN A 92 3.60 11.66 -2.00
CA ASN A 92 2.66 12.00 -3.06
C ASN A 92 1.30 11.32 -2.83
N ALA A 93 0.61 11.72 -1.79
CA ALA A 93 -0.74 11.31 -1.45
C ALA A 93 -1.33 12.33 -0.47
N GLY A 94 -2.66 12.56 -0.49
CA GLY A 94 -3.29 13.53 0.39
C GLY A 94 -2.62 14.91 0.32
N LEU A 95 -2.21 15.46 1.47
CA LEU A 95 -1.59 16.79 1.60
C LEU A 95 -0.36 17.00 0.70
N GLY A 96 0.40 15.95 0.38
CA GLY A 96 1.59 16.03 -0.46
C GLY A 96 1.35 15.64 -1.92
N ALA A 97 0.10 15.54 -2.38
CA ALA A 97 -0.26 15.17 -3.74
C ALA A 97 0.38 16.12 -4.77
N VAL A 98 0.86 15.55 -5.87
CA VAL A 98 1.43 16.33 -6.99
C VAL A 98 0.34 17.10 -7.74
N TYR A 99 0.76 18.12 -8.49
CA TYR A 99 -0.12 18.89 -9.36
C TYR A 99 -0.35 18.19 -10.70
N THR A 100 -1.54 18.29 -11.22
CA THR A 100 -1.88 18.05 -12.63
C THR A 100 -1.27 19.15 -13.52
N TYR A 101 -1.30 18.95 -14.83
CA TYR A 101 -0.76 19.95 -15.76
C TYR A 101 -1.45 21.31 -15.70
N ASP A 102 -2.75 21.33 -15.44
CA ASP A 102 -3.56 22.56 -15.30
C ASP A 102 -3.39 23.24 -13.93
N GLY A 103 -2.62 22.67 -13.02
CA GLY A 103 -2.33 23.26 -11.70
C GLY A 103 -3.36 22.92 -10.65
N SER A 104 -4.15 21.86 -10.84
CA SER A 104 -5.02 21.29 -9.81
C SER A 104 -4.42 20.03 -9.19
N HIS A 105 -5.11 19.43 -8.20
CA HIS A 105 -4.78 18.13 -7.64
C HIS A 105 -5.87 17.12 -7.99
N GLU A 106 -5.48 15.90 -8.33
CA GLU A 106 -6.37 14.76 -8.54
C GLU A 106 -5.76 13.55 -7.84
N MET A 107 -6.53 12.96 -6.92
CA MET A 107 -6.05 11.87 -6.07
C MET A 107 -6.82 10.59 -6.34
N ASP A 108 -6.12 9.47 -6.19
CA ASP A 108 -6.62 8.12 -6.38
C ASP A 108 -6.30 7.30 -5.14
N ALA A 109 -7.19 6.38 -4.74
CA ALA A 109 -6.91 5.43 -3.67
C ALA A 109 -7.71 4.13 -3.86
N SER A 110 -7.22 3.05 -3.27
CA SER A 110 -7.96 1.81 -3.14
C SER A 110 -7.62 1.07 -1.85
N ILE A 111 -8.56 0.24 -1.41
CA ILE A 111 -8.39 -0.66 -0.27
C ILE A 111 -9.11 -1.97 -0.58
N MET A 112 -8.56 -3.08 -0.09
CA MET A 112 -9.12 -4.42 -0.31
C MET A 112 -9.02 -5.26 0.95
N ASP A 113 -10.12 -5.94 1.26
CA ASP A 113 -10.25 -6.94 2.33
C ASP A 113 -9.99 -8.33 1.77
N GLY A 114 -8.94 -8.97 2.23
CA GLY A 114 -8.59 -10.34 1.81
C GLY A 114 -9.55 -11.41 2.31
N ASN A 115 -10.32 -11.13 3.37
CA ASN A 115 -11.25 -12.09 3.93
C ASN A 115 -12.53 -12.21 3.11
N THR A 116 -13.10 -11.10 2.69
CA THR A 116 -14.36 -11.07 1.94
C THR A 116 -14.17 -10.89 0.44
N MET A 117 -12.97 -10.55 0.00
CA MET A 117 -12.64 -10.07 -1.35
C MET A 117 -13.34 -8.75 -1.72
N ASN A 118 -13.95 -8.06 -0.76
CA ASN A 118 -14.52 -6.73 -0.97
C ASN A 118 -13.40 -5.73 -1.20
N ALA A 119 -13.66 -4.79 -2.08
CA ALA A 119 -12.72 -3.71 -2.39
C ALA A 119 -13.46 -2.40 -2.62
N GLY A 120 -12.78 -1.30 -2.34
CA GLY A 120 -13.26 0.04 -2.66
C GLY A 120 -12.15 0.86 -3.26
N ALA A 121 -12.49 1.65 -4.28
CA ALA A 121 -11.54 2.51 -4.97
C ALA A 121 -12.18 3.83 -5.37
N ILE A 122 -11.35 4.85 -5.42
CA ILE A 122 -11.71 6.17 -5.96
C ILE A 122 -10.62 6.68 -6.88
N ALA A 123 -11.01 7.43 -7.91
CA ALA A 123 -10.07 8.03 -8.85
C ALA A 123 -10.45 9.47 -9.19
N GLY A 124 -9.45 10.35 -9.31
CA GLY A 124 -9.62 11.72 -9.78
C GLY A 124 -10.38 12.64 -8.83
N VAL A 125 -10.39 12.39 -7.52
CA VAL A 125 -11.02 13.28 -6.54
C VAL A 125 -10.12 14.47 -6.21
N LYS A 126 -10.73 15.63 -5.91
CA LYS A 126 -10.03 16.92 -5.74
C LYS A 126 -10.21 17.55 -4.36
N HIS A 127 -11.22 17.12 -3.60
CA HIS A 127 -11.65 17.78 -2.37
C HIS A 127 -11.70 16.84 -1.16
N ILE A 128 -11.13 15.65 -1.29
CA ILE A 128 -11.11 14.63 -0.22
C ILE A 128 -9.79 14.68 0.53
N LYS A 129 -9.83 15.07 1.81
CA LYS A 129 -8.63 15.23 2.63
C LYS A 129 -7.81 13.93 2.70
N ASN A 130 -8.48 12.82 3.03
CA ASN A 130 -7.89 11.50 3.13
C ASN A 130 -8.54 10.54 2.14
N PRO A 131 -7.98 10.39 0.93
CA PRO A 131 -8.52 9.54 -0.13
C PRO A 131 -8.77 8.09 0.30
N ILE A 132 -7.94 7.53 1.17
CA ILE A 132 -8.09 6.15 1.66
C ILE A 132 -9.40 5.94 2.42
N ASP A 133 -9.90 6.93 3.15
CA ASP A 133 -11.17 6.85 3.88
C ASP A 133 -12.34 6.76 2.92
N LEU A 134 -12.31 7.55 1.84
CA LEU A 134 -13.37 7.48 0.85
C LEU A 134 -13.33 6.15 0.10
N ALA A 135 -12.15 5.64 -0.26
CA ALA A 135 -12.01 4.30 -0.84
C ALA A 135 -12.59 3.23 0.11
N ARG A 136 -12.30 3.32 1.43
CA ARG A 136 -12.89 2.46 2.45
C ARG A 136 -14.41 2.60 2.50
N SER A 137 -14.94 3.82 2.47
CA SER A 137 -16.38 4.07 2.48
C SER A 137 -17.08 3.52 1.24
N VAL A 138 -16.43 3.56 0.05
CA VAL A 138 -16.95 2.91 -1.17
C VAL A 138 -17.09 1.40 -0.95
N MET A 139 -16.09 0.76 -0.36
CA MET A 139 -16.14 -0.67 -0.05
C MET A 139 -17.24 -1.04 0.94
N ASP A 140 -17.36 -0.26 2.03
CA ASP A 140 -18.21 -0.61 3.17
C ASP A 140 -19.68 -0.18 2.96
N ASN A 141 -19.95 0.90 2.21
CA ASN A 141 -21.23 1.60 2.18
C ASN A 141 -21.85 1.76 0.78
N SER A 142 -21.26 1.13 -0.26
CA SER A 142 -21.81 1.17 -1.61
C SER A 142 -21.92 -0.20 -2.25
N ALA A 143 -22.73 -0.31 -3.29
CA ALA A 143 -22.79 -1.51 -4.12
C ALA A 143 -21.68 -1.56 -5.19
N HIS A 144 -20.85 -0.54 -5.25
CA HIS A 144 -19.82 -0.37 -6.28
C HIS A 144 -18.43 -0.67 -5.72
N VAL A 145 -17.52 -1.09 -6.60
CA VAL A 145 -16.11 -1.26 -6.25
C VAL A 145 -15.33 0.03 -6.49
N MET A 146 -15.72 0.85 -7.47
CA MET A 146 -14.96 2.03 -7.87
C MET A 146 -15.87 3.20 -8.25
N LEU A 147 -15.57 4.38 -7.72
CA LEU A 147 -16.19 5.64 -8.06
C LEU A 147 -15.13 6.65 -8.54
N SER A 148 -15.51 7.66 -9.31
CA SER A 148 -14.56 8.64 -9.85
C SER A 148 -15.07 10.08 -9.86
N GLY A 149 -14.12 11.02 -9.78
CA GLY A 149 -14.34 12.45 -9.96
C GLY A 149 -15.45 13.02 -9.08
N SER A 150 -16.27 13.90 -9.64
CA SER A 150 -17.38 14.55 -8.93
C SER A 150 -18.44 13.58 -8.41
N GLY A 151 -18.63 12.43 -9.07
CA GLY A 151 -19.56 11.40 -8.60
C GLY A 151 -19.06 10.74 -7.31
N ALA A 152 -17.76 10.51 -7.17
CA ALA A 152 -17.16 10.02 -5.93
C ALA A 152 -17.27 11.06 -4.80
N GLU A 153 -17.15 12.35 -5.10
CA GLU A 153 -17.32 13.43 -4.12
C GLU A 153 -18.80 13.65 -3.73
N GLU A 154 -19.74 13.47 -4.66
CA GLU A 154 -21.17 13.42 -4.35
C GLU A 154 -21.47 12.27 -3.38
N PHE A 155 -20.96 11.07 -3.64
CA PHE A 155 -21.08 9.96 -2.71
C PHE A 155 -20.46 10.29 -1.35
N ALA A 156 -19.29 10.91 -1.31
CA ALA A 156 -18.64 11.33 -0.07
C ALA A 156 -19.55 12.21 0.80
N LEU A 157 -20.25 13.17 0.20
CA LEU A 157 -21.22 14.02 0.91
C LEU A 157 -22.36 13.20 1.52
N THR A 158 -22.85 12.16 0.85
CA THR A 158 -23.87 11.25 1.43
C THR A 158 -23.34 10.44 2.62
N GLN A 159 -22.03 10.26 2.71
CA GLN A 159 -21.33 9.57 3.80
C GLN A 159 -20.79 10.53 4.87
N ASN A 160 -21.25 11.79 4.89
CA ASN A 160 -20.88 12.84 5.83
C ASN A 160 -19.39 13.25 5.77
N PHE A 161 -18.70 13.06 4.66
CA PHE A 161 -17.36 13.62 4.45
C PHE A 161 -17.46 15.15 4.33
N THR A 162 -16.45 15.81 4.90
CA THR A 162 -16.25 17.25 4.69
C THR A 162 -15.28 17.46 3.54
N LEU A 163 -15.72 18.18 2.51
CA LEU A 163 -14.86 18.55 1.39
C LEU A 163 -13.93 19.70 1.80
N VAL A 164 -12.66 19.62 1.43
CA VAL A 164 -11.67 20.66 1.61
C VAL A 164 -11.45 21.44 0.30
N PRO A 165 -11.04 22.72 0.34
CA PRO A 165 -10.68 23.44 -0.88
C PRO A 165 -9.42 22.79 -1.51
N THR A 166 -9.29 22.85 -2.84
CA THR A 166 -8.12 22.31 -3.57
C THR A 166 -6.80 22.87 -3.06
N THR A 167 -6.80 24.13 -2.59
CA THR A 167 -5.63 24.78 -1.98
C THR A 167 -5.14 24.12 -0.68
N HIS A 168 -5.94 23.21 -0.09
CA HIS A 168 -5.50 22.41 1.05
C HIS A 168 -4.26 21.56 0.72
N PHE A 169 -4.09 21.16 -0.53
CA PHE A 169 -3.02 20.27 -0.99
C PHE A 169 -1.82 21.04 -1.54
N ASP A 170 -1.89 22.37 -1.63
CA ASP A 170 -0.84 23.21 -2.18
C ASP A 170 0.43 23.13 -1.32
N THR A 171 1.55 22.78 -1.96
CA THR A 171 2.88 22.86 -1.35
C THR A 171 3.88 23.51 -2.30
N ASN A 172 4.76 24.34 -1.78
CA ASN A 172 5.79 24.99 -2.59
C ASN A 172 6.67 23.99 -3.35
N SER A 173 7.03 22.89 -2.70
CA SER A 173 7.85 21.84 -3.29
C SER A 173 7.17 21.19 -4.51
N ARG A 174 5.89 20.84 -4.41
CA ARG A 174 5.14 20.22 -5.52
C ARG A 174 4.87 21.23 -6.64
N TYR A 175 4.66 22.51 -6.30
CA TYR A 175 4.51 23.56 -7.30
C TYR A 175 5.78 23.76 -8.13
N GLN A 176 6.97 23.78 -7.49
CA GLN A 176 8.24 23.82 -8.23
C GLN A 176 8.42 22.60 -9.14
N GLN A 177 8.08 21.41 -8.66
CA GLN A 177 8.11 20.19 -9.50
C GLN A 177 7.20 20.30 -10.72
N LEU A 178 6.01 20.93 -10.59
CA LEU A 178 5.13 21.20 -11.74
C LEU A 178 5.79 22.13 -12.77
N LEU A 179 6.40 23.23 -12.30
CA LEU A 179 7.06 24.19 -13.18
C LEU A 179 8.21 23.54 -13.96
N ASP A 180 9.05 22.77 -13.27
CA ASP A 180 10.16 22.03 -13.89
C ASP A 180 9.65 20.99 -14.90
N ALA A 181 8.57 20.24 -14.55
CA ALA A 181 7.96 19.27 -15.45
C ALA A 181 7.40 19.94 -16.72
N LYS A 182 6.71 21.08 -16.57
CA LYS A 182 6.20 21.84 -17.72
C LYS A 182 7.32 22.35 -18.64
N GLN A 183 8.43 22.83 -18.06
CA GLN A 183 9.58 23.28 -18.84
C GLN A 183 10.21 22.14 -19.64
N LYS A 184 10.37 20.96 -19.03
CA LYS A 184 10.88 19.77 -19.72
C LYS A 184 9.95 19.29 -20.83
N LEU A 185 8.63 19.22 -20.57
CA LEU A 185 7.65 18.88 -21.62
C LEU A 185 7.74 19.81 -22.81
N LYS A 186 7.83 21.12 -22.57
CA LYS A 186 7.99 22.11 -23.65
C LYS A 186 9.25 21.88 -24.46
N ALA A 187 10.39 21.64 -23.81
CA ALA A 187 11.66 21.35 -24.48
C ALA A 187 11.61 20.05 -25.31
N PHE A 188 10.89 19.03 -24.80
CA PHE A 188 10.67 17.78 -25.52
C PHE A 188 9.81 17.99 -26.79
N ASP A 189 8.71 18.73 -26.67
CA ASP A 189 7.80 19.05 -27.78
C ASP A 189 8.53 19.84 -28.89
N GLU A 190 9.38 20.82 -28.51
CA GLU A 190 10.19 21.63 -29.44
C GLU A 190 11.25 20.80 -30.19
N GLN A 191 11.80 19.74 -29.59
CA GLN A 191 12.81 18.87 -30.19
C GLN A 191 12.20 17.78 -31.11
N ASN A 192 10.91 17.48 -30.96
CA ASN A 192 10.22 16.34 -31.62
C ASN A 192 9.06 16.80 -32.53
N GLU A 193 9.24 17.86 -33.33
CA GLU A 193 8.22 18.55 -34.15
C GLU A 193 7.36 17.66 -35.07
N ALA A 194 7.65 16.37 -35.25
CA ALA A 194 7.01 15.58 -36.30
C ALA A 194 6.24 14.33 -35.83
N LYS A 195 6.55 13.73 -34.72
CA LYS A 195 5.82 12.56 -34.14
C LYS A 195 6.08 12.49 -32.65
N VAL A 196 5.10 12.86 -31.85
CA VAL A 196 5.16 12.58 -30.43
C VAL A 196 5.08 11.06 -30.24
N ASP A 197 6.22 10.41 -30.03
CA ASP A 197 6.21 9.11 -29.41
C ASP A 197 5.76 9.31 -27.97
N HIS A 198 4.49 9.03 -27.74
CA HIS A 198 3.84 9.23 -26.45
C HIS A 198 4.56 8.45 -25.34
N GLN A 199 5.16 7.31 -25.67
CA GLN A 199 5.96 6.53 -24.73
C GLN A 199 7.27 7.25 -24.37
N ALA A 200 7.98 7.80 -25.36
CA ALA A 200 9.20 8.55 -25.12
C ALA A 200 8.95 9.83 -24.29
N ALA A 201 7.82 10.51 -24.49
CA ALA A 201 7.43 11.66 -23.67
C ALA A 201 7.12 11.25 -22.21
N LEU A 202 6.47 10.13 -22.02
CA LEU A 202 6.22 9.56 -20.68
C LEU A 202 7.54 9.13 -20.03
N ASP A 203 8.41 8.45 -20.75
CA ASP A 203 9.72 8.00 -20.25
C ASP A 203 10.62 9.18 -19.90
N TYR A 204 10.57 10.27 -20.69
CA TYR A 204 11.30 11.49 -20.42
C TYR A 204 10.87 12.20 -19.13
N LEU A 205 9.56 12.25 -18.86
CA LEU A 205 9.01 12.78 -17.61
C LEU A 205 9.23 11.83 -16.43
N ASP A 206 9.32 10.55 -16.72
CA ASP A 206 9.26 9.47 -15.76
C ASP A 206 10.52 9.38 -14.88
N LEU A 207 11.68 9.66 -15.45
CA LEU A 207 12.97 9.48 -14.78
C LEU A 207 13.17 10.39 -13.56
N ASP A 208 12.54 11.57 -13.53
CA ASP A 208 12.79 12.58 -12.49
C ASP A 208 11.60 12.90 -11.56
N TYR A 209 10.34 12.51 -11.90
CA TYR A 209 9.12 12.99 -11.21
C TYR A 209 8.17 11.92 -10.70
N LYS A 210 8.57 10.66 -10.72
CA LYS A 210 7.79 9.52 -10.19
C LYS A 210 8.12 9.25 -8.75
N PHE A 211 7.56 10.01 -7.82
CA PHE A 211 7.79 9.70 -6.44
C PHE A 211 6.53 9.86 -5.61
N GLY A 212 6.22 8.79 -4.86
CA GLY A 212 5.57 8.98 -3.67
C GLY A 212 4.19 8.38 -3.46
N THR A 213 3.65 7.51 -4.33
CA THR A 213 2.50 6.66 -3.98
C THR A 213 2.74 6.05 -2.62
N VAL A 214 1.76 6.16 -1.71
CA VAL A 214 1.84 5.53 -0.39
C VAL A 214 0.99 4.29 -0.34
N GLY A 215 1.35 3.34 0.53
CA GLY A 215 0.54 2.16 0.72
C GLY A 215 0.91 1.38 1.96
N ALA A 216 0.02 0.47 2.32
CA ALA A 216 0.20 -0.44 3.44
C ALA A 216 -0.41 -1.81 3.14
N VAL A 217 0.20 -2.85 3.70
CA VAL A 217 -0.33 -4.22 3.77
C VAL A 217 -0.24 -4.72 5.19
N ALA A 218 -1.26 -5.42 5.66
CA ALA A 218 -1.31 -5.91 7.04
C ALA A 218 -1.87 -7.32 7.13
N LEU A 219 -1.38 -8.06 8.13
CA LEU A 219 -1.92 -9.32 8.62
C LEU A 219 -2.34 -9.10 10.07
N ASP A 220 -3.60 -9.33 10.41
CA ASP A 220 -4.09 -9.24 11.79
C ASP A 220 -3.97 -10.56 12.57
N LYS A 221 -4.27 -10.53 13.88
CA LYS A 221 -4.22 -11.69 14.75
C LYS A 221 -5.25 -12.78 14.41
N GLN A 222 -6.28 -12.44 13.63
CA GLN A 222 -7.29 -13.37 13.13
C GLN A 222 -6.88 -14.05 11.82
N GLY A 223 -5.71 -13.69 11.29
CA GLY A 223 -5.20 -14.21 10.00
C GLY A 223 -5.77 -13.50 8.78
N ASN A 224 -6.44 -12.35 8.96
CA ASN A 224 -6.97 -11.59 7.85
C ASN A 224 -5.91 -10.67 7.26
N LEU A 225 -5.89 -10.62 5.93
CA LEU A 225 -5.01 -9.79 5.12
C LEU A 225 -5.76 -8.58 4.56
N ALA A 226 -5.11 -7.43 4.53
CA ALA A 226 -5.61 -6.25 3.86
C ALA A 226 -4.49 -5.51 3.12
N ALA A 227 -4.86 -4.80 2.05
CA ALA A 227 -3.97 -3.90 1.31
C ALA A 227 -4.68 -2.58 1.02
N GLY A 228 -3.91 -1.50 0.99
CA GLY A 228 -4.39 -0.19 0.54
C GLY A 228 -3.28 0.60 -0.11
N THR A 229 -3.66 1.47 -1.05
CA THR A 229 -2.74 2.33 -1.80
C THR A 229 -3.41 3.68 -2.03
N SER A 230 -2.65 4.78 -1.92
CA SER A 230 -3.13 6.15 -2.14
C SER A 230 -2.09 6.99 -2.86
N THR A 231 -2.52 7.88 -3.77
CA THR A 231 -1.60 8.66 -4.61
C THR A 231 -2.23 9.95 -5.16
N GLY A 232 -1.39 10.95 -5.46
CA GLY A 232 -1.71 12.07 -6.34
C GLY A 232 -1.45 11.77 -7.82
N GLY A 233 -0.97 10.57 -8.15
CA GLY A 233 -0.60 10.19 -9.51
C GLY A 233 0.76 10.72 -9.96
N MET A 234 0.89 11.08 -11.23
CA MET A 234 2.11 11.59 -11.86
C MET A 234 2.10 13.12 -11.92
N THR A 235 3.24 13.76 -11.63
CA THR A 235 3.40 15.23 -11.79
C THR A 235 3.08 15.66 -13.22
N ALA A 236 2.32 16.73 -13.35
CA ALA A 236 1.86 17.28 -14.63
C ALA A 236 1.02 16.29 -15.48
N LYS A 237 0.35 15.31 -14.84
CA LYS A 237 -0.59 14.42 -15.55
C LYS A 237 -1.68 15.23 -16.26
N ARG A 238 -2.14 14.73 -17.41
CA ARG A 238 -3.20 15.32 -18.24
C ARG A 238 -4.36 14.35 -18.44
N PHE A 239 -5.46 14.84 -18.97
CA PHE A 239 -6.58 14.05 -19.50
C PHE A 239 -7.24 13.12 -18.46
N GLY A 240 -7.16 13.47 -17.16
CA GLY A 240 -7.66 12.59 -16.10
C GLY A 240 -6.89 11.27 -15.99
N ARG A 241 -5.57 11.27 -16.23
CA ARG A 241 -4.75 10.05 -16.16
C ARG A 241 -4.89 9.38 -14.82
N ILE A 242 -5.21 8.11 -14.85
CA ILE A 242 -5.31 7.21 -13.70
C ILE A 242 -4.16 6.20 -13.79
N GLY A 243 -3.44 5.99 -12.69
CA GLY A 243 -2.40 4.98 -12.55
C GLY A 243 -2.92 3.67 -12.00
N ASP A 244 -2.01 2.85 -11.49
CA ASP A 244 -2.28 1.54 -10.93
C ASP A 244 -2.96 1.58 -9.55
N SER A 245 -2.75 2.65 -8.78
CA SER A 245 -3.15 2.72 -7.36
C SER A 245 -4.63 2.43 -7.12
N PRO A 246 -5.61 2.94 -7.90
CA PRO A 246 -7.02 2.63 -7.69
C PRO A 246 -7.47 1.33 -8.38
N VAL A 247 -6.61 0.67 -9.15
CA VAL A 247 -6.94 -0.52 -9.94
C VAL A 247 -6.63 -1.79 -9.15
N ILE A 248 -7.69 -2.46 -8.69
CA ILE A 248 -7.56 -3.74 -7.97
C ILE A 248 -6.87 -4.78 -8.85
N GLY A 249 -5.86 -5.44 -8.29
CA GLY A 249 -4.99 -6.38 -9.02
C GLY A 249 -3.77 -5.73 -9.68
N ALA A 250 -3.77 -4.41 -9.89
CA ALA A 250 -2.61 -3.68 -10.40
C ALA A 250 -1.78 -3.07 -9.26
N GLY A 251 -2.34 -2.09 -8.55
CA GLY A 251 -1.69 -1.39 -7.45
C GLY A 251 -2.01 -1.94 -6.07
N THR A 252 -3.15 -2.60 -5.92
CA THR A 252 -3.65 -3.11 -4.64
C THR A 252 -4.31 -4.47 -4.83
N TYR A 253 -3.95 -5.44 -3.99
CA TYR A 253 -4.62 -6.74 -3.95
C TYR A 253 -4.48 -7.38 -2.57
N ALA A 254 -5.54 -8.06 -2.10
CA ALA A 254 -5.50 -8.87 -0.89
C ALA A 254 -6.40 -10.09 -1.02
N GLU A 255 -5.92 -11.26 -0.57
CA GLU A 255 -6.67 -12.52 -0.51
C GLU A 255 -6.18 -13.34 0.68
N ASN A 256 -7.11 -13.68 1.60
CA ASN A 256 -6.78 -14.51 2.77
C ASN A 256 -6.27 -15.88 2.31
N GLY A 257 -5.30 -16.39 3.06
CA GLY A 257 -4.64 -17.66 2.72
C GLY A 257 -3.60 -17.54 1.60
N VAL A 258 -3.46 -16.38 0.97
CA VAL A 258 -2.55 -16.13 -0.16
C VAL A 258 -1.58 -14.99 0.15
N CYS A 259 -1.97 -13.75 -0.09
CA CYS A 259 -1.12 -12.59 0.15
C CYS A 259 -1.89 -11.26 0.11
N ALA A 260 -1.23 -10.19 0.58
CA ALA A 260 -1.63 -8.80 0.33
C ALA A 260 -0.46 -8.03 -0.28
N VAL A 261 -0.75 -7.16 -1.26
CA VAL A 261 0.24 -6.40 -2.03
C VAL A 261 -0.23 -4.96 -2.21
N SER A 262 0.68 -4.00 -2.01
CA SER A 262 0.55 -2.61 -2.41
C SER A 262 1.75 -2.18 -3.23
N ALA A 263 1.51 -1.48 -4.33
CA ALA A 263 2.49 -1.17 -5.36
C ALA A 263 2.76 0.34 -5.50
N THR A 264 3.93 0.65 -6.02
CA THR A 264 4.36 2.01 -6.37
C THR A 264 5.33 1.98 -7.53
N GLY A 265 5.10 2.80 -8.55
CA GLY A 265 5.99 2.83 -9.73
C GLY A 265 5.30 3.35 -10.98
N HIS A 266 5.74 2.85 -12.13
CA HIS A 266 5.18 3.21 -13.43
C HIS A 266 3.82 2.56 -13.67
N GLY A 267 2.75 3.26 -13.31
CA GLY A 267 1.38 2.75 -13.27
C GLY A 267 0.93 2.02 -14.52
N GLU A 268 1.33 2.50 -15.72
CA GLU A 268 0.99 1.91 -17.00
C GLU A 268 1.50 0.47 -17.15
N TYR A 269 2.68 0.17 -16.61
CA TYR A 269 3.21 -1.19 -16.59
C TYR A 269 2.52 -2.03 -15.52
N PHE A 270 2.28 -1.47 -14.33
CA PHE A 270 1.62 -2.17 -13.24
C PHE A 270 0.19 -2.59 -13.62
N ILE A 271 -0.55 -1.74 -14.36
CA ILE A 271 -1.87 -2.05 -14.91
C ILE A 271 -1.77 -3.18 -15.94
N ARG A 272 -0.96 -2.99 -17.00
CA ARG A 272 -0.87 -3.95 -18.12
C ARG A 272 -0.38 -5.33 -17.70
N TYR A 273 0.50 -5.38 -16.71
CA TYR A 273 1.08 -6.63 -16.20
C TYR A 273 0.35 -7.19 -14.98
N HIS A 274 -0.70 -6.50 -14.49
CA HIS A 274 -1.52 -6.93 -13.35
C HIS A 274 -0.67 -7.27 -12.12
N VAL A 275 0.28 -6.39 -11.78
CA VAL A 275 1.44 -6.70 -10.92
C VAL A 275 1.04 -7.25 -9.55
N ALA A 276 0.13 -6.60 -8.82
CA ALA A 276 -0.29 -7.07 -7.50
C ALA A 276 -0.98 -8.44 -7.56
N GLY A 277 -1.85 -8.65 -8.55
CA GLY A 277 -2.55 -9.92 -8.77
C GLY A 277 -1.63 -11.03 -9.26
N ASP A 278 -0.63 -10.73 -10.13
CA ASP A 278 0.35 -11.73 -10.60
C ASP A 278 1.22 -12.25 -9.44
N ILE A 279 1.62 -11.39 -8.52
CA ILE A 279 2.38 -11.83 -7.33
C ILE A 279 1.55 -12.82 -6.51
N CYS A 280 0.30 -12.49 -6.19
CA CYS A 280 -0.58 -13.38 -5.42
C CYS A 280 -0.94 -14.65 -6.20
N ALA A 281 -1.13 -14.56 -7.51
CA ALA A 281 -1.37 -15.73 -8.37
C ALA A 281 -0.18 -16.72 -8.34
N ARG A 282 1.06 -16.22 -8.35
CA ARG A 282 2.25 -17.09 -8.21
C ARG A 282 2.33 -17.77 -6.85
N VAL A 283 1.98 -17.07 -5.78
CA VAL A 283 1.87 -17.68 -4.45
C VAL A 283 0.78 -18.76 -4.47
N LYS A 284 -0.41 -18.44 -4.97
CA LYS A 284 -1.59 -19.32 -4.94
C LYS A 284 -1.43 -20.56 -5.84
N TYR A 285 -1.06 -20.37 -7.09
CA TYR A 285 -1.09 -21.43 -8.11
C TYR A 285 0.26 -22.08 -8.35
N GLN A 286 1.37 -21.36 -8.13
CA GLN A 286 2.71 -21.92 -8.30
C GLN A 286 3.38 -22.30 -6.96
N GLN A 287 2.68 -22.08 -5.82
CA GLN A 287 3.17 -22.40 -4.47
C GLN A 287 4.53 -21.74 -4.14
N LYS A 288 4.80 -20.59 -4.76
CA LYS A 288 6.02 -19.82 -4.47
C LYS A 288 5.90 -19.10 -3.14
N SER A 289 7.02 -18.88 -2.47
CA SER A 289 7.07 -17.95 -1.34
C SER A 289 6.75 -16.53 -1.82
N ILE A 290 6.19 -15.69 -0.94
CA ILE A 290 5.91 -14.29 -1.27
C ILE A 290 7.16 -13.53 -1.71
N ILE A 291 8.33 -13.88 -1.13
CA ILE A 291 9.64 -13.28 -1.48
C ILE A 291 10.01 -13.62 -2.92
N GLN A 292 9.93 -14.90 -3.31
CA GLN A 292 10.23 -15.33 -4.68
C GLN A 292 9.24 -14.77 -5.70
N ALA A 293 7.93 -14.82 -5.38
CA ALA A 293 6.89 -14.33 -6.28
C ALA A 293 7.03 -12.82 -6.55
N ALA A 294 7.26 -12.03 -5.50
CA ALA A 294 7.43 -10.59 -5.61
C ALA A 294 8.74 -10.22 -6.34
N ASP A 295 9.86 -10.90 -6.05
CA ASP A 295 11.14 -10.67 -6.73
C ASP A 295 11.06 -10.97 -8.23
N GLU A 296 10.49 -12.10 -8.63
CA GLU A 296 10.33 -12.47 -10.03
C GLU A 296 9.49 -11.46 -10.83
N VAL A 297 8.42 -10.94 -10.21
CA VAL A 297 7.56 -9.97 -10.89
C VAL A 297 8.27 -8.63 -11.01
N ILE A 298 8.89 -8.11 -9.95
CA ILE A 298 9.50 -6.78 -9.93
C ILE A 298 10.87 -6.76 -10.61
N ASN A 299 11.76 -7.71 -10.27
CA ASN A 299 13.15 -7.67 -10.69
C ASN A 299 13.46 -8.47 -11.97
N GLN A 300 12.49 -9.23 -12.50
CA GLN A 300 12.67 -9.95 -13.74
C GLN A 300 11.63 -9.55 -14.77
N ARG A 301 10.33 -9.84 -14.53
CA ARG A 301 9.26 -9.58 -15.50
C ARG A 301 9.08 -8.10 -15.81
N LEU A 302 9.03 -7.25 -14.77
CA LEU A 302 8.80 -5.82 -14.93
C LEU A 302 10.01 -5.13 -15.60
N ILE A 303 11.26 -5.49 -15.24
CA ILE A 303 12.48 -4.99 -15.89
C ILE A 303 12.48 -5.36 -17.36
N THR A 304 12.20 -6.63 -17.71
CA THR A 304 12.15 -7.08 -19.10
C THR A 304 11.11 -6.32 -19.93
N ALA A 305 10.03 -5.88 -19.28
CA ALA A 305 8.98 -5.08 -19.91
C ALA A 305 9.34 -3.59 -20.05
N GLY A 306 10.40 -3.11 -19.39
CA GLY A 306 10.80 -1.69 -19.32
C GLY A 306 10.13 -0.92 -18.19
N GLY A 307 9.44 -1.59 -17.25
CA GLY A 307 8.76 -0.95 -16.13
C GLY A 307 9.66 -0.79 -14.91
N THR A 308 9.44 0.30 -14.15
CA THR A 308 10.17 0.60 -12.92
C THR A 308 9.23 0.79 -11.74
N GLY A 309 9.69 0.39 -10.54
CA GLY A 309 8.93 0.56 -9.30
C GLY A 309 9.25 -0.51 -8.25
N GLY A 310 8.33 -0.71 -7.34
CA GLY A 310 8.45 -1.71 -6.28
C GLY A 310 7.11 -2.03 -5.63
N VAL A 311 7.12 -3.00 -4.75
CA VAL A 311 5.96 -3.40 -3.96
C VAL A 311 6.34 -3.66 -2.52
N ILE A 312 5.35 -3.57 -1.66
CA ILE A 312 5.34 -4.26 -0.38
C ILE A 312 4.33 -5.40 -0.46
N ALA A 313 4.70 -6.57 0.04
CA ALA A 313 3.84 -7.73 0.03
C ALA A 313 3.98 -8.51 1.34
N ILE A 314 2.88 -9.13 1.77
CA ILE A 314 2.83 -9.95 2.99
C ILE A 314 2.03 -11.22 2.72
N ASP A 315 2.47 -12.38 3.24
CA ASP A 315 1.70 -13.62 3.21
C ASP A 315 0.98 -13.89 4.53
N GLN A 316 0.15 -14.94 4.55
CA GLN A 316 -0.61 -15.35 5.74
C GLN A 316 0.26 -15.81 6.93
N ARG A 317 1.57 -16.02 6.75
CA ARG A 317 2.52 -16.39 7.80
C ARG A 317 3.26 -15.17 8.36
N GLY A 318 2.95 -13.96 7.85
CA GLY A 318 3.65 -12.72 8.22
C GLY A 318 5.04 -12.58 7.58
N ASN A 319 5.35 -13.36 6.52
CA ASN A 319 6.54 -13.10 5.73
C ASN A 319 6.31 -11.85 4.86
N ILE A 320 7.27 -10.93 4.89
CA ILE A 320 7.21 -9.66 4.17
C ILE A 320 8.24 -9.66 3.06
N ALA A 321 7.84 -9.20 1.87
CA ALA A 321 8.72 -8.92 0.75
C ALA A 321 8.60 -7.44 0.35
N THR A 322 9.73 -6.81 0.03
CA THR A 322 9.77 -5.39 -0.35
C THR A 322 10.71 -5.14 -1.54
N PRO A 323 10.58 -5.91 -2.66
CA PRO A 323 11.46 -5.74 -3.81
C PRO A 323 11.15 -4.44 -4.56
N PHE A 324 12.19 -3.83 -5.13
CA PHE A 324 12.10 -2.68 -6.02
C PHE A 324 13.30 -2.67 -6.98
N ASN A 325 13.10 -2.11 -8.18
CA ASN A 325 14.08 -1.98 -9.25
C ASN A 325 14.44 -0.54 -9.59
N THR A 326 14.24 0.37 -8.64
CA THR A 326 14.61 1.80 -8.70
C THR A 326 15.81 2.10 -7.79
N GLU A 327 16.32 3.34 -7.76
CA GLU A 327 17.42 3.74 -6.88
C GLU A 327 17.06 3.63 -5.39
N GLY A 328 15.77 3.81 -5.04
CA GLY A 328 15.30 3.70 -3.67
C GLY A 328 13.79 3.49 -3.58
N MET A 329 13.35 3.00 -2.43
CA MET A 329 11.96 2.90 -2.03
C MET A 329 11.84 3.24 -0.55
N TYR A 330 11.08 4.28 -0.21
CA TYR A 330 10.70 4.58 1.16
C TYR A 330 9.81 3.46 1.70
N ARG A 331 10.26 2.74 2.72
CA ARG A 331 9.51 1.61 3.26
C ARG A 331 9.81 1.37 4.73
N ALA A 332 8.83 0.78 5.43
CA ALA A 332 9.03 0.28 6.77
C ALA A 332 8.22 -0.99 7.00
N THR A 333 8.74 -1.86 7.88
CA THR A 333 8.08 -3.11 8.26
C THR A 333 8.10 -3.27 9.76
N ARG A 334 7.08 -3.96 10.30
CA ARG A 334 7.06 -4.35 11.71
C ARG A 334 6.26 -5.63 11.90
N LYS A 335 6.87 -6.61 12.56
CA LYS A 335 6.23 -7.87 12.94
C LYS A 335 5.97 -7.92 14.45
N SER A 336 5.07 -8.78 14.87
CA SER A 336 4.80 -9.03 16.29
C SER A 336 6.08 -9.36 17.05
N GLY A 337 6.32 -8.63 18.16
CA GLY A 337 7.52 -8.80 18.98
C GLY A 337 8.79 -8.14 18.43
N GLU A 338 8.76 -7.52 17.24
CA GLU A 338 9.92 -6.87 16.63
C GLU A 338 9.82 -5.34 16.67
N GLN A 339 10.98 -4.69 16.58
CA GLN A 339 11.07 -3.25 16.37
C GLN A 339 10.79 -2.90 14.90
N ALA A 340 10.29 -1.69 14.66
CA ALA A 340 10.09 -1.18 13.31
C ALA A 340 11.44 -1.09 12.56
N GLN A 341 11.48 -1.65 11.35
CA GLN A 341 12.61 -1.53 10.43
C GLN A 341 12.26 -0.51 9.37
N VAL A 342 13.06 0.56 9.24
CA VAL A 342 12.84 1.64 8.27
C VAL A 342 13.99 1.68 7.28
N MET A 343 13.67 1.57 6.02
CA MET A 343 14.63 1.45 4.92
C MET A 343 14.27 2.43 3.80
N ILE A 344 15.29 2.90 3.04
CA ILE A 344 15.10 3.78 1.87
C ILE A 344 15.80 3.18 0.66
N TRP A 345 17.04 2.75 0.81
CA TRP A 345 17.87 2.15 -0.25
C TRP A 345 17.98 0.65 -0.06
N GLN A 346 18.55 -0.02 -1.05
CA GLN A 346 19.01 -1.40 -0.86
C GLN A 346 20.21 -1.36 0.11
N ASP A 347 20.19 -2.25 1.09
CA ASP A 347 21.37 -2.44 1.94
C ASP A 347 22.45 -3.13 1.10
N ASN A 348 23.62 -2.51 1.00
CA ASN A 348 24.81 -3.09 0.37
C ASN A 348 25.45 -4.10 1.34
#